data_dd23ad643d6b992ddff6d583d5b43629
#
_entry.id   dd23ad643d6b992ddff6d583d5b43629
#
_cell.length_a   1.000
_cell.length_b   1.000
_cell.length_c   1.000
_cell.angle_alpha   90.00
_cell.angle_beta   90.00
_cell.angle_gamma   90.00
#
_symmetry.space_group_name_H-M   'P 1'
#
loop_
_entity.id
_entity.type
_entity.pdbx_description
1 polymer ?
#
loop_
_entity_poly.entity_id
_entity_poly.type
_entity_poly.pdbx_seq_one_letter_code
_entity_poly.pdbx_strand_id
1 'polypeptide(L)'
;MKHFLSFLILNSSFLILSGCGPFWVDPYIAVEESALNWVDIHYYNMSRQPIRRIGVTIRGTGLVEVKKGTSELVSNDFAKRYKEADWSKIKTYRVQIDPKQANDIFQNLVNFGLLDREKTFKASKKESQDRFIAVKANINSNTYSENVNMFEEDPDLAEQLLDVVREFEHPAL
;
A
#
# COMPACT_ATOMS: atom_id res chain seq x y z
N MET A 1 -37.41 -68.14 3.01
CA MET A 1 -36.14 -67.59 3.44
C MET A 1 -35.90 -66.29 2.64
N LYS A 2 -36.12 -65.15 3.26
CA LYS A 2 -36.02 -63.86 2.61
C LYS A 2 -34.76 -63.15 3.11
N HIS A 3 -33.84 -62.92 2.18
CA HIS A 3 -32.64 -62.16 2.49
C HIS A 3 -32.95 -60.68 2.38
N PHE A 4 -32.87 -59.99 3.51
CA PHE A 4 -32.92 -58.54 3.60
C PHE A 4 -31.51 -57.98 3.34
N LEU A 5 -31.33 -57.34 2.21
CA LEU A 5 -30.12 -56.58 1.91
C LEU A 5 -30.30 -55.15 2.51
N SER A 6 -29.62 -54.90 3.63
CA SER A 6 -29.57 -53.55 4.17
C SER A 6 -28.57 -52.71 3.36
N PHE A 7 -29.08 -51.74 2.64
CA PHE A 7 -28.28 -50.72 1.96
C PHE A 7 -27.89 -49.68 2.98
N LEU A 8 -26.65 -49.72 3.38
CA LEU A 8 -26.06 -48.67 4.22
C LEU A 8 -25.67 -47.48 3.35
N ILE A 9 -26.54 -46.48 3.31
CA ILE A 9 -26.24 -45.21 2.66
C ILE A 9 -25.30 -44.44 3.62
N LEU A 10 -24.03 -44.44 3.30
CA LEU A 10 -23.07 -43.58 3.94
C LEU A 10 -23.30 -42.14 3.47
N ASN A 11 -24.05 -41.40 4.24
CA ASN A 11 -24.12 -39.93 4.09
C ASN A 11 -22.80 -39.33 4.48
N SER A 12 -21.89 -39.20 3.50
CA SER A 12 -20.72 -38.35 3.63
C SER A 12 -21.19 -36.89 3.59
N SER A 13 -21.57 -36.36 4.73
CA SER A 13 -21.73 -34.94 4.90
C SER A 13 -20.36 -34.28 4.71
N PHE A 14 -20.12 -33.82 3.49
CA PHE A 14 -19.03 -32.89 3.23
C PHE A 14 -19.37 -31.60 4.00
N LEU A 15 -18.86 -31.51 5.23
CA LEU A 15 -18.73 -30.26 5.93
C LEU A 15 -17.75 -29.40 5.14
N ILE A 16 -18.30 -28.61 4.22
CA ILE A 16 -17.60 -27.45 3.68
C ILE A 16 -17.47 -26.49 4.86
N LEU A 17 -16.38 -26.65 5.61
CA LEU A 17 -15.89 -25.61 6.50
C LEU A 17 -15.48 -24.45 5.60
N SER A 18 -16.45 -23.59 5.28
CA SER A 18 -16.16 -22.24 4.83
C SER A 18 -15.53 -21.51 6.01
N GLY A 19 -14.28 -21.88 6.29
CA GLY A 19 -13.40 -21.16 7.16
C GLY A 19 -13.09 -19.82 6.48
N CYS A 20 -13.89 -18.79 6.75
CA CYS A 20 -13.40 -17.41 6.67
C CYS A 20 -12.41 -17.21 7.82
N GLY A 21 -11.32 -17.99 7.82
CA GLY A 21 -10.13 -17.64 8.54
C GLY A 21 -9.47 -16.47 7.80
N PRO A 22 -8.76 -15.57 8.48
CA PRO A 22 -7.95 -14.60 7.79
C PRO A 22 -7.03 -15.38 6.84
N PHE A 23 -7.16 -15.12 5.53
CA PHE A 23 -6.21 -15.65 4.57
C PHE A 23 -4.85 -15.11 4.96
N TRP A 24 -4.01 -16.00 5.47
CA TRP A 24 -2.62 -15.70 5.73
C TRP A 24 -1.96 -15.51 4.37
N VAL A 25 -1.74 -14.28 4.00
CA VAL A 25 -0.91 -13.96 2.84
C VAL A 25 0.50 -13.84 3.36
N ASP A 26 1.42 -14.61 2.77
CA ASP A 26 2.84 -14.40 3.03
C ASP A 26 3.17 -12.93 2.71
N PRO A 27 3.59 -12.12 3.67
CA PRO A 27 3.88 -10.71 3.43
C PRO A 27 5.09 -10.50 2.50
N TYR A 28 5.89 -11.53 2.25
CA TYR A 28 7.10 -11.49 1.43
C TYR A 28 6.95 -12.29 0.13
N ILE A 29 5.76 -12.29 -0.45
CA ILE A 29 5.47 -12.99 -1.71
C ILE A 29 6.31 -12.46 -2.87
N ALA A 30 6.57 -13.34 -3.86
CA ALA A 30 7.06 -12.89 -5.15
C ALA A 30 5.99 -12.07 -5.87
N VAL A 31 6.36 -10.88 -6.34
CA VAL A 31 5.45 -10.02 -7.10
C VAL A 31 5.37 -10.53 -8.54
N GLU A 32 4.16 -10.89 -8.96
CA GLU A 32 3.87 -11.28 -10.33
C GLU A 32 3.72 -10.04 -11.21
N GLU A 33 4.23 -10.08 -12.43
CA GLU A 33 4.00 -9.00 -13.40
C GLU A 33 2.51 -8.93 -13.75
N SER A 34 1.86 -7.85 -13.40
CA SER A 34 0.43 -7.64 -13.64
C SER A 34 0.11 -6.18 -13.84
N ALA A 35 -0.65 -5.89 -14.90
CA ALA A 35 -1.19 -4.55 -15.14
C ALA A 35 -2.13 -4.08 -14.01
N LEU A 36 -2.64 -5.00 -13.19
CA LEU A 36 -3.54 -4.71 -12.07
C LEU A 36 -2.79 -4.33 -10.79
N ASN A 37 -1.48 -4.55 -10.74
CA ASN A 37 -0.67 -4.10 -9.62
C ASN A 37 -0.54 -2.58 -9.65
N TRP A 38 -0.61 -1.98 -8.47
CA TRP A 38 -0.37 -0.55 -8.30
C TRP A 38 0.03 -0.22 -6.86
N VAL A 39 0.78 0.87 -6.74
CA VAL A 39 1.11 1.51 -5.45
C VAL A 39 0.80 2.99 -5.56
N ASP A 40 0.18 3.57 -4.54
CA ASP A 40 -0.14 4.99 -4.41
C ASP A 40 0.44 5.53 -3.12
N ILE A 41 1.45 6.40 -3.25
CA ILE A 41 2.23 6.94 -2.15
C ILE A 41 1.89 8.42 -2.00
N HIS A 42 1.57 8.85 -0.78
CA HIS A 42 1.33 10.24 -0.44
C HIS A 42 2.32 10.72 0.60
N TYR A 43 3.14 11.68 0.21
CA TYR A 43 4.12 12.33 1.09
C TYR A 43 3.74 13.77 1.38
N TYR A 44 3.90 14.18 2.63
CA TYR A 44 3.65 15.53 3.11
C TYR A 44 4.86 16.02 3.90
N ASN A 45 5.36 17.18 3.52
CA ASN A 45 6.36 17.90 4.30
C ASN A 45 5.67 19.04 5.05
N MET A 46 5.56 18.89 6.37
CA MET A 46 4.84 19.80 7.27
C MET A 46 5.76 20.83 7.92
N SER A 47 7.07 20.78 7.66
CA SER A 47 8.04 21.73 8.22
C SER A 47 7.85 23.17 7.74
N ARG A 48 7.01 23.36 6.71
CA ARG A 48 6.71 24.67 6.10
C ARG A 48 5.22 24.83 5.84
N GLN A 49 4.74 26.06 5.87
CA GLN A 49 3.40 26.42 5.47
C GLN A 49 3.44 27.22 4.16
N PRO A 50 2.58 26.91 3.17
CA PRO A 50 1.65 25.79 3.13
C PRO A 50 2.39 24.44 3.07
N ILE A 51 1.75 23.38 3.59
CA ILE A 51 2.28 22.03 3.58
C ILE A 51 2.55 21.60 2.14
N ARG A 52 3.77 21.14 1.85
CA ARG A 52 4.10 20.54 0.55
C ARG A 52 3.55 19.12 0.48
N ARG A 53 2.85 18.81 -0.59
CA ARG A 53 2.24 17.50 -0.82
C ARG A 53 2.70 16.92 -2.16
N ILE A 54 3.08 15.65 -2.15
CA ILE A 54 3.46 14.89 -3.34
C ILE A 54 2.70 13.56 -3.31
N GLY A 55 2.06 13.22 -4.41
CA GLY A 55 1.48 11.90 -4.64
C GLY A 55 2.20 11.22 -5.81
N VAL A 56 2.56 9.97 -5.65
CA VAL A 56 3.15 9.14 -6.69
C VAL A 56 2.33 7.86 -6.83
N THR A 57 1.72 7.68 -7.99
CA THR A 57 0.98 6.46 -8.31
C THR A 57 1.75 5.70 -9.38
N ILE A 58 2.19 4.48 -9.08
CA ILE A 58 2.87 3.57 -10.00
C ILE A 58 1.92 2.45 -10.36
N ARG A 59 1.80 2.13 -11.64
CA ARG A 59 1.00 1.01 -12.14
C ARG A 59 1.89 -0.08 -12.72
N GLY A 60 1.43 -1.32 -12.66
CA GLY A 60 2.15 -2.46 -13.24
C GLY A 60 2.36 -2.37 -14.76
N THR A 61 1.64 -1.47 -15.44
CA THR A 61 1.90 -1.11 -16.84
C THR A 61 3.13 -0.22 -17.05
N GLY A 62 3.81 0.17 -15.96
CA GLY A 62 4.91 1.13 -15.99
C GLY A 62 4.46 2.60 -16.06
N LEU A 63 3.16 2.89 -16.05
CA LEU A 63 2.69 4.28 -15.98
C LEU A 63 2.88 4.81 -14.54
N VAL A 64 3.65 5.89 -14.43
CA VAL A 64 3.84 6.63 -13.19
C VAL A 64 3.16 7.99 -13.33
N GLU A 65 2.23 8.28 -12.42
CA GLU A 65 1.61 9.60 -12.30
C GLU A 65 2.11 10.29 -11.04
N VAL A 66 2.63 11.49 -11.20
CA VAL A 66 3.13 12.32 -10.09
C VAL A 66 2.31 13.60 -9.99
N LYS A 67 1.78 13.84 -8.80
CA LYS A 67 1.06 15.05 -8.43
C LYS A 67 1.85 15.82 -7.40
N LYS A 68 2.14 17.08 -7.67
CA LYS A 68 2.77 18.01 -6.71
C LYS A 68 1.86 19.17 -6.44
N GLY A 69 1.78 19.57 -5.20
CA GLY A 69 0.95 20.70 -4.82
C GLY A 69 1.20 21.08 -3.38
N THR A 70 0.29 21.89 -2.86
CA THR A 70 0.27 22.29 -1.46
C THR A 70 -1.04 21.87 -0.81
N SER A 71 -1.06 21.77 0.50
CA SER A 71 -2.24 21.53 1.31
C SER A 71 -2.28 22.57 2.42
N GLU A 72 -3.46 23.09 2.67
CA GLU A 72 -3.68 24.08 3.74
C GLU A 72 -4.14 23.45 5.05
N LEU A 73 -4.08 22.14 5.16
CA LEU A 73 -4.49 21.46 6.37
C LEU A 73 -3.70 21.91 7.58
N VAL A 74 -4.42 22.58 8.45
CA VAL A 74 -3.98 22.88 9.81
C VAL A 74 -4.72 21.92 10.74
N SER A 75 -4.11 20.78 11.07
CA SER A 75 -4.74 19.83 11.99
C SER A 75 -3.73 18.98 12.72
N ASN A 76 -3.89 18.92 14.03
CA ASN A 76 -3.15 18.02 14.90
C ASN A 76 -3.53 16.54 14.70
N ASP A 77 -4.57 16.26 13.89
CA ASP A 77 -5.01 14.90 13.56
C ASP A 77 -4.91 14.67 12.04
N PHE A 78 -3.68 14.73 11.54
CA PHE A 78 -3.39 14.65 10.11
C PHE A 78 -3.81 13.30 9.51
N ALA A 79 -3.61 12.21 10.25
CA ALA A 79 -3.95 10.86 9.80
C ALA A 79 -5.45 10.69 9.49
N LYS A 80 -6.34 11.32 10.25
CA LYS A 80 -7.77 11.28 10.00
C LYS A 80 -8.21 12.14 8.83
N ARG A 81 -7.52 13.26 8.60
CA ARG A 81 -7.91 14.27 7.60
C ARG A 81 -7.15 14.19 6.30
N TYR A 82 -6.14 13.35 6.20
CA TYR A 82 -5.33 13.25 4.99
C TYR A 82 -6.17 12.89 3.75
N LYS A 83 -7.28 12.17 3.92
CA LYS A 83 -8.22 11.85 2.83
C LYS A 83 -9.01 13.06 2.34
N GLU A 84 -9.29 13.99 3.24
CA GLU A 84 -10.10 15.19 3.02
C GLU A 84 -9.23 16.39 2.66
N ALA A 85 -7.92 16.18 2.63
CA ALA A 85 -6.97 17.24 2.38
C ALA A 85 -7.16 17.85 0.99
N ASP A 86 -7.59 19.07 0.95
CA ASP A 86 -7.65 19.84 -0.29
C ASP A 86 -6.26 20.02 -0.87
N TRP A 87 -6.14 19.67 -2.13
CA TRP A 87 -4.95 19.95 -2.90
C TRP A 87 -5.10 21.32 -3.55
N SER A 88 -4.13 22.19 -3.38
CA SER A 88 -4.05 23.43 -4.13
C SER A 88 -2.78 23.51 -4.97
N LYS A 89 -2.81 24.32 -6.02
CA LYS A 89 -1.68 24.55 -6.94
C LYS A 89 -1.12 23.25 -7.53
N ILE A 90 -2.00 22.31 -7.91
CA ILE A 90 -1.62 20.98 -8.38
C ILE A 90 -0.92 21.09 -9.74
N LYS A 91 0.25 20.45 -9.84
CA LYS A 91 0.92 20.13 -11.09
C LYS A 91 0.97 18.61 -11.21
N THR A 92 0.49 18.08 -12.33
CA THR A 92 0.50 16.64 -12.61
C THR A 92 1.39 16.40 -13.82
N TYR A 93 2.24 15.40 -13.74
CA TYR A 93 2.98 14.88 -14.90
C TYR A 93 3.00 13.36 -14.87
N ARG A 94 3.27 12.76 -16.03
CA ARG A 94 3.29 11.32 -16.21
C ARG A 94 4.59 10.91 -16.83
N VAL A 95 5.13 9.81 -16.35
CA VAL A 95 6.34 9.17 -16.87
C VAL A 95 5.99 7.73 -17.21
N GLN A 96 6.53 7.23 -18.30
CA GLN A 96 6.46 5.81 -18.64
C GLN A 96 7.81 5.18 -18.34
N ILE A 97 7.82 4.21 -17.42
CA ILE A 97 8.98 3.36 -17.13
C ILE A 97 8.73 1.96 -17.71
N ASP A 98 9.75 1.13 -17.73
CA ASP A 98 9.61 -0.28 -18.09
C ASP A 98 8.68 -0.99 -17.06
N PRO A 99 7.69 -1.78 -17.50
CA PRO A 99 6.87 -2.60 -16.60
C PRO A 99 7.70 -3.45 -15.63
N LYS A 100 8.85 -3.96 -16.08
CA LYS A 100 9.79 -4.68 -15.22
C LYS A 100 10.34 -3.79 -14.10
N GLN A 101 10.71 -2.55 -14.41
CA GLN A 101 11.16 -1.59 -13.37
C GLN A 101 10.05 -1.31 -12.36
N ALA A 102 8.78 -1.18 -12.80
CA ALA A 102 7.65 -1.04 -11.89
C ALA A 102 7.52 -2.26 -10.98
N ASN A 103 7.68 -3.47 -11.54
CA ASN A 103 7.62 -4.71 -10.79
C ASN A 103 8.76 -4.82 -9.77
N ASP A 104 9.97 -4.40 -10.13
CA ASP A 104 11.13 -4.38 -9.23
C ASP A 104 10.90 -3.41 -8.05
N ILE A 105 10.26 -2.25 -8.28
CA ILE A 105 9.83 -1.32 -7.23
C ILE A 105 8.83 -2.00 -6.30
N PHE A 106 7.80 -2.66 -6.84
CA PHE A 106 6.81 -3.37 -6.02
C PHE A 106 7.45 -4.47 -5.20
N GLN A 107 8.34 -5.28 -5.80
CA GLN A 107 9.04 -6.34 -5.09
C GLN A 107 9.89 -5.79 -3.95
N ASN A 108 10.59 -4.67 -4.18
CA ASN A 108 11.37 -4.02 -3.14
C ASN A 108 10.49 -3.58 -1.97
N LEU A 109 9.37 -2.91 -2.23
CA LEU A 109 8.44 -2.49 -1.18
C LEU A 109 7.84 -3.68 -0.41
N VAL A 110 7.52 -4.78 -1.10
CA VAL A 110 7.06 -6.03 -0.47
C VAL A 110 8.15 -6.62 0.42
N ASN A 111 9.40 -6.63 -0.02
CA ASN A 111 10.53 -7.11 0.78
C ASN A 111 10.77 -6.27 2.04
N PHE A 112 10.35 -5.00 2.04
CA PHE A 112 10.34 -4.11 3.21
C PHE A 112 9.05 -4.23 4.04
N GLY A 113 8.17 -5.17 3.70
CA GLY A 113 6.99 -5.49 4.50
C GLY A 113 5.74 -4.69 4.15
N LEU A 114 5.61 -4.14 2.93
CA LEU A 114 4.42 -3.40 2.49
C LEU A 114 3.12 -4.19 2.70
N LEU A 115 3.15 -5.53 2.60
CA LEU A 115 1.98 -6.38 2.77
C LEU A 115 1.90 -7.02 4.17
N ASP A 116 2.87 -6.77 5.05
CA ASP A 116 2.91 -7.33 6.39
C ASP A 116 1.93 -6.61 7.30
N ARG A 117 0.77 -7.22 7.53
CA ARG A 117 -0.28 -6.71 8.41
C ARG A 117 -0.08 -7.06 9.89
N GLU A 118 0.87 -7.94 10.20
CA GLU A 118 1.11 -8.42 11.54
C GLU A 118 2.27 -7.73 12.25
N LYS A 119 2.95 -6.85 11.55
CA LYS A 119 3.93 -6.00 12.21
C LYS A 119 3.26 -5.28 13.37
N THR A 120 3.51 -5.76 14.57
CA THR A 120 3.20 -5.03 15.80
C THR A 120 4.12 -3.82 15.83
N PHE A 121 3.61 -2.71 15.35
CA PHE A 121 4.33 -1.45 15.33
C PHE A 121 4.65 -1.06 16.78
N LYS A 122 5.91 -1.07 17.11
CA LYS A 122 6.37 -0.40 18.31
C LYS A 122 6.34 1.09 17.98
N ALA A 123 5.24 1.73 18.33
CA ALA A 123 5.12 3.18 18.20
C ALA A 123 6.42 3.83 18.67
N SER A 124 7.18 4.36 17.74
CA SER A 124 8.34 5.17 18.05
C SER A 124 7.79 6.43 18.71
N LYS A 125 8.08 6.65 19.99
CA LYS A 125 7.68 7.85 20.74
C LYS A 125 8.27 9.16 20.21
N LYS A 126 9.00 9.13 19.12
CA LYS A 126 9.44 10.32 18.39
C LYS A 126 8.41 10.58 17.28
N GLU A 127 7.39 11.33 17.61
CA GLU A 127 6.54 11.98 16.62
C GLU A 127 7.41 12.67 15.57
N SER A 128 7.40 12.17 14.35
CA SER A 128 7.96 12.89 13.22
C SER A 128 6.95 13.99 12.85
N GLN A 129 6.91 15.04 13.69
CA GLN A 129 5.95 16.15 13.55
C GLN A 129 6.06 16.87 12.19
N ASP A 130 7.16 16.67 11.47
CA ASP A 130 7.46 17.43 10.25
C ASP A 130 7.21 16.65 8.96
N ARG A 131 6.99 15.35 9.02
CA ARG A 131 6.83 14.50 7.83
C ARG A 131 5.72 13.48 8.03
N PHE A 132 4.94 13.28 6.98
CA PHE A 132 3.91 12.25 6.93
C PHE A 132 4.03 11.51 5.61
N ILE A 133 4.01 10.17 5.63
CA ILE A 133 3.93 9.35 4.44
C ILE A 133 2.90 8.24 4.64
N ALA A 134 2.01 8.09 3.69
CA ALA A 134 1.00 7.05 3.66
C ALA A 134 1.06 6.31 2.34
N VAL A 135 0.67 5.05 2.34
CA VAL A 135 0.69 4.19 1.16
C VAL A 135 -0.60 3.39 1.04
N LYS A 136 -1.02 3.20 -0.20
CA LYS A 136 -2.01 2.22 -0.61
C LYS A 136 -1.43 1.40 -1.73
N ALA A 137 -1.76 0.12 -1.76
CA ALA A 137 -1.28 -0.78 -2.80
C ALA A 137 -2.29 -1.86 -3.14
N ASN A 138 -2.17 -2.39 -4.34
CA ASN A 138 -2.76 -3.66 -4.73
C ASN A 138 -1.68 -4.44 -5.47
N ILE A 139 -1.21 -5.53 -4.87
CA ILE A 139 -0.14 -6.36 -5.41
C ILE A 139 -0.60 -7.81 -5.39
N ASN A 140 -0.58 -8.48 -6.54
CA ASN A 140 -1.09 -9.85 -6.71
C ASN A 140 -2.50 -10.00 -6.13
N SER A 141 -3.38 -9.00 -6.34
CA SER A 141 -4.74 -8.92 -5.78
C SER A 141 -4.80 -8.76 -4.25
N ASN A 142 -3.68 -8.60 -3.56
CA ASN A 142 -3.64 -8.26 -2.15
C ASN A 142 -3.67 -6.75 -1.99
N THR A 143 -4.69 -6.26 -1.31
CA THR A 143 -4.89 -4.83 -1.10
C THR A 143 -4.37 -4.44 0.27
N TYR A 144 -3.51 -3.43 0.29
CA TYR A 144 -3.07 -2.73 1.50
C TYR A 144 -3.61 -1.30 1.46
N SER A 145 -4.21 -0.83 2.52
CA SER A 145 -4.70 0.55 2.62
C SER A 145 -4.80 0.96 4.08
N GLU A 146 -3.80 1.69 4.53
CA GLU A 146 -3.83 2.30 5.85
C GLU A 146 -3.62 3.82 5.77
N ASN A 147 -4.23 4.55 6.71
CA ASN A 147 -4.13 6.00 6.79
C ASN A 147 -3.30 6.41 8.00
N VAL A 148 -2.20 5.72 8.19
CA VAL A 148 -1.26 5.97 9.28
C VAL A 148 0.00 6.63 8.74
N ASN A 149 0.74 7.29 9.62
CA ASN A 149 2.03 7.83 9.26
C ASN A 149 3.09 6.73 9.32
N MET A 150 3.57 6.28 8.16
CA MET A 150 4.55 5.20 8.10
C MET A 150 5.88 5.57 8.77
N PHE A 151 6.24 6.84 8.89
CA PHE A 151 7.43 7.24 9.66
C PHE A 151 7.33 6.92 11.16
N GLU A 152 6.10 6.78 11.67
CA GLU A 152 5.84 6.41 13.07
C GLU A 152 5.66 4.91 13.23
N GLU A 153 4.99 4.28 12.25
CA GLU A 153 4.60 2.88 12.31
C GLU A 153 5.70 1.93 11.81
N ASP A 154 6.31 2.23 10.67
CA ASP A 154 7.36 1.45 10.03
C ASP A 154 8.39 2.37 9.36
N PRO A 155 9.37 2.89 10.12
CA PRO A 155 10.36 3.84 9.59
C PRO A 155 11.18 3.29 8.41
N ASP A 156 11.47 1.99 8.39
CA ASP A 156 12.27 1.37 7.32
C ASP A 156 11.49 1.35 6.01
N LEU A 157 10.21 0.93 6.05
CA LEU A 157 9.33 1.03 4.89
C LEU A 157 9.10 2.49 4.49
N ALA A 158 8.95 3.41 5.47
CA ALA A 158 8.75 4.83 5.19
C ALA A 158 9.90 5.45 4.40
N GLU A 159 11.15 5.13 4.72
CA GLU A 159 12.30 5.65 3.95
C GLU A 159 12.34 5.03 2.54
N GLN A 160 11.99 3.76 2.35
CA GLN A 160 11.85 3.16 1.01
C GLN A 160 10.76 3.86 0.18
N LEU A 161 9.60 4.14 0.79
CA LEU A 161 8.53 4.89 0.13
C LEU A 161 9.00 6.31 -0.24
N LEU A 162 9.76 6.95 0.64
CA LEU A 162 10.31 8.28 0.40
C LEU A 162 11.35 8.28 -0.73
N ASP A 163 12.15 7.23 -0.85
CA ASP A 163 13.12 7.10 -1.94
C ASP A 163 12.40 6.95 -3.30
N VAL A 164 11.31 6.18 -3.35
CA VAL A 164 10.44 6.12 -4.53
C VAL A 164 9.87 7.51 -4.87
N VAL A 165 9.40 8.26 -3.87
CA VAL A 165 8.93 9.64 -4.09
C VAL A 165 10.03 10.53 -4.65
N ARG A 166 11.25 10.46 -4.12
CA ARG A 166 12.41 11.25 -4.58
C ARG A 166 12.82 10.92 -6.01
N GLU A 167 12.80 9.64 -6.38
CA GLU A 167 13.12 9.18 -7.74
C GLU A 167 12.23 9.85 -8.78
N PHE A 168 10.93 9.93 -8.50
CA PHE A 168 9.96 10.49 -9.44
C PHE A 168 9.62 11.97 -9.19
N GLU A 169 10.08 12.56 -8.10
CA GLU A 169 9.82 13.96 -7.82
C GLU A 169 10.46 14.90 -8.85
N HIS A 170 11.61 14.54 -9.38
CA HIS A 170 12.34 15.30 -10.36
C HIS A 170 12.64 14.40 -11.56
N PRO A 171 11.66 14.17 -12.46
CA PRO A 171 11.98 13.43 -13.68
C PRO A 171 13.11 14.13 -14.40
N ALA A 172 14.16 13.38 -14.75
CA ALA A 172 15.19 13.88 -15.63
C ALA A 172 14.52 14.33 -16.93
N LEU A 173 14.68 15.61 -17.27
CA LEU A 173 14.25 16.21 -18.53
C LEU A 173 15.09 15.65 -19.68
#